data_82f23bab2e79dd2d6f6925a7c96a42a0
#
_entry.id   82f23bab2e79dd2d6f6925a7c96a42a0
#
_cell.length_a   1.000
_cell.length_b   1.000
_cell.length_c   1.000
_cell.angle_alpha   90.00
_cell.angle_beta   90.00
_cell.angle_gamma   90.00
#
_symmetry.space_group_name_H-M   'P 1'
#
loop_
_entity.id
_entity.type
_entity.pdbx_description
1 polymer ?
#
loop_
_entity_poly.entity_id
_entity_poly.type
_entity_poly.pdbx_seq_one_letter_code
_entity_poly.pdbx_strand_id
1 'polypeptide(L)'
;MIFLVKRAGWWIADYAYAVYWQFRAAFDRQDAHAFASGDAAPLLILPGVYETWRFMQPLITALHDRGHPIHVLDALERNQRPVHDAAQVVEEFLEANRMTDVILVAHSKGGLAGKLAMAGSSGDRIRAMLAVATPFGGSRYARLLPVRSLWAFSPSGPSIVELAKLLEVNERIVSVYAAFDPHIPEGSELVGARKNVRIETGGHFRILADPRVLAEVAVLSEG
;
A
#
# COMPACT_ATOMS: atom_id res chain seq x y z
N MET A 1 19.75 5.79 -25.36
CA MET A 1 20.82 5.69 -24.35
C MET A 1 20.48 6.43 -23.06
N ILE A 2 20.15 7.71 -23.06
CA ILE A 2 19.81 8.53 -21.86
C ILE A 2 18.64 7.93 -21.05
N PHE A 3 17.61 7.43 -21.72
CA PHE A 3 16.43 6.86 -21.05
C PHE A 3 16.74 5.53 -20.31
N LEU A 4 17.62 4.70 -20.85
CA LEU A 4 18.06 3.45 -20.19
C LEU A 4 18.92 3.74 -18.97
N VAL A 5 19.84 4.72 -19.06
CA VAL A 5 20.68 5.16 -17.93
C VAL A 5 19.82 5.72 -16.79
N LYS A 6 18.81 6.52 -17.12
CA LYS A 6 17.86 7.08 -16.12
C LYS A 6 17.08 5.96 -15.40
N ARG A 7 16.57 4.97 -16.14
CA ARG A 7 15.85 3.82 -15.54
C ARG A 7 16.78 2.97 -14.65
N ALA A 8 18.00 2.73 -15.06
CA ALA A 8 18.98 2.01 -14.24
C ALA A 8 19.28 2.77 -12.94
N GLY A 9 19.46 4.08 -13.00
CA GLY A 9 19.66 4.91 -11.82
C GLY A 9 18.46 4.87 -10.87
N TRP A 10 17.25 4.93 -11.39
CA TRP A 10 16.03 4.80 -10.59
C TRP A 10 15.93 3.43 -9.92
N TRP A 11 16.25 2.36 -10.67
CA TRP A 11 16.22 1.00 -10.17
C TRP A 11 17.20 0.78 -9.02
N ILE A 12 18.44 1.27 -9.17
CA ILE A 12 19.47 1.19 -8.11
C ILE A 12 19.03 1.96 -6.87
N ALA A 13 18.52 3.18 -7.02
CA ALA A 13 18.07 4.00 -5.91
C ALA A 13 16.87 3.38 -5.17
N ASP A 14 15.96 2.73 -5.89
CA ASP A 14 14.80 2.05 -5.35
C ASP A 14 15.20 0.84 -4.48
N TYR A 15 16.10 -0.01 -4.99
CA TYR A 15 16.59 -1.15 -4.22
C TYR A 15 17.50 -0.73 -3.06
N ALA A 16 18.29 0.33 -3.20
CA ALA A 16 19.05 0.89 -2.07
C ALA A 16 18.11 1.36 -0.95
N TYR A 17 17.00 2.03 -1.30
CA TYR A 17 15.95 2.39 -0.36
C TYR A 17 15.33 1.15 0.30
N ALA A 18 14.93 0.15 -0.50
CA ALA A 18 14.32 -1.06 0.01
C ALA A 18 15.23 -1.82 0.99
N VAL A 19 16.50 -2.03 0.61
CA VAL A 19 17.48 -2.72 1.46
C VAL A 19 17.72 -1.96 2.76
N TYR A 20 17.89 -0.63 2.69
CA TYR A 20 18.09 0.20 3.87
C TYR A 20 16.91 0.10 4.85
N TRP A 21 15.67 0.25 4.36
CA TRP A 21 14.49 0.23 5.23
C TRP A 21 14.12 -1.17 5.70
N GLN A 22 14.38 -2.23 4.92
CA GLN A 22 14.25 -3.62 5.40
C GLN A 22 15.24 -3.91 6.52
N PHE A 23 16.47 -3.43 6.39
CA PHE A 23 17.48 -3.57 7.44
C PHE A 23 17.04 -2.80 8.70
N ARG A 24 16.65 -1.53 8.55
CA ARG A 24 16.14 -0.72 9.67
C ARG A 24 14.95 -1.40 10.34
N ALA A 25 13.98 -1.87 9.58
CA ALA A 25 12.79 -2.55 10.09
C ALA A 25 13.10 -3.81 10.91
N ALA A 26 14.18 -4.54 10.57
CA ALA A 26 14.60 -5.75 11.28
C ALA A 26 15.17 -5.47 12.69
N PHE A 27 15.72 -4.27 12.90
CA PHE A 27 16.34 -3.87 14.18
C PHE A 27 15.52 -2.82 14.95
N ASP A 28 14.46 -2.29 14.35
CA ASP A 28 13.58 -1.34 14.98
C ASP A 28 12.75 -2.01 16.08
N ARG A 29 12.80 -1.43 17.27
CA ARG A 29 12.05 -1.87 18.47
C ARG A 29 10.98 -0.87 18.88
N GLN A 30 10.69 0.11 18.03
CA GLN A 30 9.70 1.13 18.35
C GLN A 30 8.32 0.48 18.52
N ASP A 31 7.62 0.90 19.58
CA ASP A 31 6.27 0.44 19.86
C ASP A 31 5.29 1.15 18.91
N ALA A 32 4.39 0.39 18.29
CA ALA A 32 3.33 0.92 17.44
C ALA A 32 2.40 1.89 18.20
N HIS A 33 2.21 1.68 19.51
CA HIS A 33 1.41 2.58 20.35
C HIS A 33 1.95 4.01 20.41
N ALA A 34 3.24 4.23 20.13
CA ALA A 34 3.82 5.56 20.06
C ALA A 34 3.18 6.44 18.96
N PHE A 35 2.54 5.83 17.98
CA PHE A 35 1.90 6.51 16.86
C PHE A 35 0.36 6.57 16.97
N ALA A 36 -0.23 6.02 18.04
CA ALA A 36 -1.69 5.85 18.13
C ALA A 36 -2.44 7.13 18.57
N SER A 37 -1.74 8.22 18.88
CA SER A 37 -2.34 9.49 19.30
C SER A 37 -2.46 10.48 18.14
N GLY A 38 -3.48 11.36 18.21
CA GLY A 38 -3.70 12.42 17.23
C GLY A 38 -5.19 12.77 17.11
N ASP A 39 -5.49 13.95 16.56
CA ASP A 39 -6.85 14.49 16.46
C ASP A 39 -7.36 14.48 15.00
N ALA A 40 -6.49 14.14 14.04
CA ALA A 40 -6.88 14.01 12.64
C ALA A 40 -7.51 12.63 12.34
N ALA A 41 -7.92 12.39 11.09
CA ALA A 41 -8.52 11.12 10.68
C ALA A 41 -7.61 9.93 10.98
N PRO A 42 -8.14 8.82 11.53
CA PRO A 42 -7.34 7.64 11.85
C PRO A 42 -6.85 6.94 10.58
N LEU A 43 -5.58 6.54 10.60
CA LEU A 43 -4.96 5.84 9.48
C LEU A 43 -4.64 4.39 9.88
N LEU A 44 -4.91 3.46 8.97
CA LEU A 44 -4.52 2.05 9.11
C LEU A 44 -3.51 1.68 8.03
N ILE A 45 -2.34 1.23 8.45
CA ILE A 45 -1.19 0.94 7.57
C ILE A 45 -1.22 -0.51 7.07
N LEU A 46 -1.17 -0.68 5.76
CA LEU A 46 -1.16 -1.98 5.09
C LEU A 46 0.13 -2.15 4.27
N PRO A 47 1.13 -2.87 4.80
CA PRO A 47 2.41 -3.08 4.12
C PRO A 47 2.30 -4.00 2.91
N GLY A 48 3.31 -3.96 2.04
CA GLY A 48 3.48 -4.88 0.92
C GLY A 48 3.87 -6.30 1.34
N VAL A 49 4.01 -7.19 0.36
CA VAL A 49 4.51 -8.55 0.61
C VAL A 49 5.97 -8.51 1.08
N TYR A 50 6.32 -9.34 2.07
CA TYR A 50 7.62 -9.37 2.75
C TYR A 50 7.99 -8.10 3.53
N GLU A 51 7.07 -7.14 3.67
CA GLU A 51 7.22 -5.95 4.49
C GLU A 51 6.52 -6.11 5.84
N THR A 52 7.10 -5.54 6.87
CA THR A 52 6.40 -5.22 8.11
C THR A 52 5.95 -3.76 8.06
N TRP A 53 5.06 -3.32 8.96
CA TRP A 53 4.70 -1.91 9.06
C TRP A 53 5.93 -1.00 9.27
N ARG A 54 6.99 -1.51 9.92
CA ARG A 54 8.24 -0.78 10.15
C ARG A 54 8.98 -0.40 8.87
N PHE A 55 8.75 -1.12 7.78
CA PHE A 55 9.26 -0.72 6.47
C PHE A 55 8.68 0.63 5.99
N MET A 56 7.44 0.91 6.38
CA MET A 56 6.74 2.15 6.07
C MET A 56 6.96 3.26 7.11
N GLN A 57 7.84 3.05 8.08
CA GLN A 57 8.07 3.97 9.20
C GLN A 57 8.32 5.44 8.79
N PRO A 58 9.07 5.78 7.72
CA PRO A 58 9.23 7.16 7.32
C PRO A 58 7.90 7.85 7.00
N LEU A 59 7.03 7.12 6.30
CA LEU A 59 5.68 7.61 5.98
C LEU A 59 4.82 7.70 7.24
N ILE A 60 4.87 6.68 8.10
CA ILE A 60 4.16 6.65 9.39
C ILE A 60 4.53 7.85 10.25
N THR A 61 5.83 8.07 10.46
CA THR A 61 6.31 9.22 11.26
C THR A 61 5.83 10.54 10.68
N ALA A 62 5.97 10.73 9.37
CA ALA A 62 5.56 11.96 8.73
C ALA A 62 4.04 12.22 8.75
N LEU A 63 3.21 11.19 8.80
CA LEU A 63 1.76 11.28 8.95
C LEU A 63 1.37 11.52 10.42
N HIS A 64 2.02 10.84 11.36
CA HIS A 64 1.81 11.07 12.78
C HIS A 64 2.19 12.50 13.19
N ASP A 65 3.30 13.04 12.69
CA ASP A 65 3.71 14.43 12.90
C ASP A 65 2.70 15.46 12.36
N ARG A 66 1.77 15.03 11.50
CA ARG A 66 0.64 15.82 11.01
C ARG A 66 -0.65 15.64 11.82
N GLY A 67 -0.55 14.93 12.94
CA GLY A 67 -1.66 14.75 13.87
C GLY A 67 -2.55 13.54 13.61
N HIS A 68 -2.18 12.66 12.68
CA HIS A 68 -2.93 11.43 12.45
C HIS A 68 -2.62 10.35 13.48
N PRO A 69 -3.63 9.77 14.17
CA PRO A 69 -3.44 8.53 14.90
C PRO A 69 -3.23 7.39 13.89
N ILE A 70 -2.10 6.69 14.05
CA ILE A 70 -1.68 5.61 13.16
C ILE A 70 -1.90 4.27 13.84
N HIS A 71 -2.59 3.38 13.14
CA HIS A 71 -2.78 1.99 13.56
C HIS A 71 -2.05 1.05 12.60
N VAL A 72 -1.51 -0.03 13.14
CA VAL A 72 -0.77 -1.04 12.38
C VAL A 72 -1.32 -2.43 12.69
N LEU A 73 -1.15 -3.36 11.77
CA LEU A 73 -1.62 -4.73 11.89
C LEU A 73 -0.43 -5.68 12.12
N ASP A 74 -0.05 -5.89 13.38
CA ASP A 74 1.01 -6.84 13.70
C ASP A 74 0.66 -8.26 13.23
N ALA A 75 -0.63 -8.62 13.19
CA ALA A 75 -1.12 -9.89 12.68
C ALA A 75 -0.83 -10.12 11.19
N LEU A 76 -0.54 -9.08 10.41
CA LEU A 76 -0.07 -9.24 9.03
C LEU A 76 1.37 -9.73 8.96
N GLU A 77 2.16 -9.56 10.02
CA GLU A 77 3.59 -9.90 10.06
C GLU A 77 4.34 -9.32 8.84
N ARG A 78 4.86 -10.20 7.97
CA ARG A 78 5.49 -9.83 6.69
C ARG A 78 4.53 -9.89 5.51
N ASN A 79 3.24 -9.90 5.75
CA ASN A 79 2.16 -9.94 4.77
C ASN A 79 2.35 -11.00 3.65
N GLN A 80 2.71 -12.24 4.04
CA GLN A 80 2.91 -13.34 3.08
C GLN A 80 1.64 -14.17 2.82
N ARG A 81 0.62 -14.02 3.66
CA ARG A 81 -0.65 -14.76 3.55
C ARG A 81 -1.43 -14.38 2.28
N PRO A 82 -2.41 -15.16 1.82
CA PRO A 82 -3.29 -14.81 0.71
C PRO A 82 -3.94 -13.44 0.86
N VAL A 83 -4.36 -12.82 -0.25
CA VAL A 83 -4.99 -11.48 -0.23
C VAL A 83 -6.27 -11.49 0.60
N HIS A 84 -7.09 -12.54 0.51
CA HIS A 84 -8.32 -12.71 1.28
C HIS A 84 -8.05 -12.78 2.78
N ASP A 85 -7.07 -13.59 3.20
CA ASP A 85 -6.72 -13.70 4.62
C ASP A 85 -6.18 -12.38 5.16
N ALA A 86 -5.45 -11.61 4.33
CA ALA A 86 -4.98 -10.28 4.71
C ALA A 86 -6.14 -9.27 4.82
N ALA A 87 -7.14 -9.35 3.95
CA ALA A 87 -8.35 -8.53 4.03
C ALA A 87 -9.17 -8.86 5.28
N GLN A 88 -9.33 -10.15 5.59
CA GLN A 88 -10.01 -10.60 6.82
C GLN A 88 -9.33 -10.04 8.07
N VAL A 89 -8.01 -10.03 8.14
CA VAL A 89 -7.27 -9.40 9.27
C VAL A 89 -7.60 -7.91 9.40
N VAL A 90 -7.75 -7.19 8.28
CA VAL A 90 -8.18 -5.79 8.29
C VAL A 90 -9.57 -5.65 8.88
N GLU A 91 -10.53 -6.45 8.41
CA GLU A 91 -11.93 -6.42 8.85
C GLU A 91 -12.03 -6.75 10.36
N GLU A 92 -11.39 -7.84 10.79
CA GLU A 92 -11.35 -8.26 12.21
C GLU A 92 -10.75 -7.17 13.11
N PHE A 93 -9.70 -6.49 12.67
CA PHE A 93 -9.08 -5.40 13.41
C PHE A 93 -10.02 -4.20 13.56
N LEU A 94 -10.68 -3.78 12.47
CA LEU A 94 -11.62 -2.67 12.48
C LEU A 94 -12.82 -2.95 13.40
N GLU A 95 -13.32 -4.19 13.39
CA GLU A 95 -14.43 -4.61 14.25
C GLU A 95 -14.01 -4.69 15.73
N ALA A 96 -12.92 -5.38 16.03
CA ALA A 96 -12.43 -5.56 17.40
C ALA A 96 -12.14 -4.23 18.11
N ASN A 97 -11.60 -3.26 17.37
CA ASN A 97 -11.28 -1.93 17.89
C ASN A 97 -12.44 -0.92 17.70
N ARG A 98 -13.58 -1.36 17.15
CA ARG A 98 -14.74 -0.50 16.86
C ARG A 98 -14.38 0.76 16.06
N MET A 99 -13.39 0.63 15.18
CA MET A 99 -12.93 1.75 14.38
C MET A 99 -13.94 2.06 13.26
N THR A 100 -14.11 3.32 12.99
CA THR A 100 -14.91 3.84 11.88
C THR A 100 -14.21 5.03 11.26
N ASP A 101 -14.60 5.37 10.04
CA ASP A 101 -14.09 6.54 9.34
C ASP A 101 -12.57 6.50 9.08
N VAL A 102 -12.04 5.28 8.88
CA VAL A 102 -10.62 4.99 8.75
C VAL A 102 -10.15 5.23 7.31
N ILE A 103 -8.98 5.82 7.15
CA ILE A 103 -8.30 5.88 5.86
C ILE A 103 -7.22 4.79 5.83
N LEU A 104 -7.27 3.91 4.84
CA LEU A 104 -6.23 2.93 4.62
C LEU A 104 -5.05 3.60 3.90
N VAL A 105 -3.83 3.37 4.38
CA VAL A 105 -2.59 3.76 3.69
C VAL A 105 -1.83 2.49 3.35
N ALA A 106 -1.88 2.11 2.08
CA ALA A 106 -1.48 0.81 1.61
C ALA A 106 -0.32 0.87 0.63
N HIS A 107 0.63 -0.05 0.76
CA HIS A 107 1.71 -0.25 -0.20
C HIS A 107 1.56 -1.59 -0.91
N SER A 108 1.74 -1.58 -2.24
CA SER A 108 1.84 -2.79 -3.06
C SER A 108 0.68 -3.77 -2.79
N LYS A 109 0.95 -5.00 -2.35
CA LYS A 109 -0.04 -6.02 -1.97
C LYS A 109 -1.05 -5.51 -0.93
N GLY A 110 -0.62 -4.64 -0.02
CA GLY A 110 -1.51 -4.06 0.99
C GLY A 110 -2.73 -3.38 0.37
N GLY A 111 -2.58 -2.75 -0.80
CA GLY A 111 -3.68 -2.12 -1.52
C GLY A 111 -4.69 -3.13 -2.11
N LEU A 112 -4.25 -4.34 -2.47
CA LEU A 112 -5.17 -5.40 -2.89
C LEU A 112 -6.02 -5.89 -1.71
N ALA A 113 -5.39 -6.13 -0.56
CA ALA A 113 -6.10 -6.51 0.67
C ALA A 113 -7.04 -5.39 1.13
N GLY A 114 -6.58 -4.13 1.10
CA GLY A 114 -7.39 -2.98 1.44
C GLY A 114 -8.62 -2.83 0.53
N LYS A 115 -8.46 -2.99 -0.79
CA LYS A 115 -9.59 -2.95 -1.73
C LYS A 115 -10.62 -4.04 -1.45
N LEU A 116 -10.16 -5.25 -1.12
CA LEU A 116 -11.05 -6.36 -0.78
C LEU A 116 -11.80 -6.09 0.53
N ALA A 117 -11.12 -5.57 1.57
CA ALA A 117 -11.75 -5.19 2.83
C ALA A 117 -12.77 -4.03 2.66
N MET A 118 -12.50 -3.08 1.74
CA MET A 118 -13.46 -2.01 1.40
C MET A 118 -14.75 -2.54 0.75
N ALA A 119 -14.67 -3.68 0.06
CA ALA A 119 -15.82 -4.34 -0.56
C ALA A 119 -16.45 -5.40 0.37
N GLY A 120 -15.82 -5.71 1.50
CA GLY A 120 -16.26 -6.70 2.46
C GLY A 120 -17.22 -6.15 3.52
N SER A 121 -17.42 -6.93 4.59
CA SER A 121 -18.39 -6.65 5.66
C SER A 121 -18.09 -5.38 6.46
N SER A 122 -16.82 -4.99 6.55
CA SER A 122 -16.36 -3.78 7.26
C SER A 122 -16.13 -2.58 6.34
N GLY A 123 -16.59 -2.63 5.09
CA GLY A 123 -16.37 -1.60 4.08
C GLY A 123 -16.90 -0.22 4.45
N ASP A 124 -18.00 -0.14 5.20
CA ASP A 124 -18.59 1.10 5.69
C ASP A 124 -17.76 1.78 6.81
N ARG A 125 -16.84 1.05 7.42
CA ARG A 125 -15.91 1.58 8.42
C ARG A 125 -14.71 2.28 7.79
N ILE A 126 -14.51 2.07 6.48
CA ILE A 126 -13.37 2.58 5.73
C ILE A 126 -13.85 3.77 4.88
N ARG A 127 -13.38 4.98 5.18
CA ARG A 127 -13.68 6.19 4.43
C ARG A 127 -13.09 6.12 3.02
N ALA A 128 -11.79 5.86 2.93
CA ALA A 128 -11.04 5.90 1.69
C ALA A 128 -9.75 5.07 1.78
N MET A 129 -9.05 4.91 0.67
CA MET A 129 -7.72 4.30 0.64
C MET A 129 -6.76 5.12 -0.21
N LEU A 130 -5.56 5.38 0.32
CA LEU A 130 -4.38 5.73 -0.47
C LEU A 130 -3.62 4.44 -0.80
N ALA A 131 -3.57 4.08 -2.05
CA ALA A 131 -2.86 2.90 -2.56
C ALA A 131 -1.59 3.33 -3.29
N VAL A 132 -0.43 2.98 -2.75
CA VAL A 132 0.88 3.32 -3.32
C VAL A 132 1.46 2.09 -4.01
N ALA A 133 1.78 2.20 -5.29
CA ALA A 133 2.38 1.13 -6.11
C ALA A 133 1.62 -0.21 -6.00
N THR A 134 0.28 -0.18 -6.00
CA THR A 134 -0.55 -1.38 -5.89
C THR A 134 -0.78 -2.02 -7.26
N PRO A 135 -0.52 -3.33 -7.44
CA PRO A 135 -0.69 -4.03 -8.72
C PRO A 135 -2.17 -4.39 -8.97
N PHE A 136 -3.04 -3.39 -9.20
CA PHE A 136 -4.47 -3.64 -9.42
C PHE A 136 -4.74 -4.52 -10.65
N GLY A 137 -3.92 -4.37 -11.71
CA GLY A 137 -3.96 -5.21 -12.90
C GLY A 137 -3.06 -6.46 -12.82
N GLY A 138 -2.43 -6.68 -11.68
CA GLY A 138 -1.42 -7.70 -11.50
C GLY A 138 -0.06 -7.30 -12.06
N SER A 139 0.85 -8.26 -12.14
CA SER A 139 2.19 -8.11 -12.74
C SER A 139 2.54 -9.36 -13.56
N ARG A 140 2.92 -9.17 -14.83
CA ARG A 140 3.40 -10.27 -15.68
C ARG A 140 4.66 -10.94 -15.14
N TYR A 141 5.46 -10.22 -14.35
CA TYR A 141 6.66 -10.75 -13.72
C TYR A 141 6.36 -11.71 -12.57
N ALA A 142 5.16 -11.66 -12.02
CA ALA A 142 4.76 -12.54 -10.91
C ALA A 142 4.96 -14.03 -11.22
N ARG A 143 4.71 -14.45 -12.48
CA ARG A 143 4.89 -15.84 -12.92
C ARG A 143 6.35 -16.24 -13.18
N LEU A 144 7.24 -15.28 -13.36
CA LEU A 144 8.65 -15.54 -13.65
C LEU A 144 9.46 -15.78 -12.39
N LEU A 145 8.89 -15.43 -11.23
CA LEU A 145 9.55 -15.60 -9.94
C LEU A 145 9.29 -17.01 -9.38
N PRO A 146 10.31 -17.69 -8.82
CA PRO A 146 10.20 -19.04 -8.29
C PRO A 146 9.48 -19.11 -6.93
N VAL A 147 8.62 -18.13 -6.65
CA VAL A 147 7.94 -17.93 -5.36
C VAL A 147 6.44 -17.98 -5.55
N ARG A 148 5.80 -19.06 -5.10
CA ARG A 148 4.37 -19.31 -5.30
C ARG A 148 3.46 -18.19 -4.74
N SER A 149 3.83 -17.58 -3.63
CA SER A 149 3.05 -16.46 -3.05
C SER A 149 2.98 -15.23 -3.97
N LEU A 150 3.93 -15.07 -4.90
CA LEU A 150 3.94 -13.99 -5.87
C LEU A 150 3.09 -14.32 -7.11
N TRP A 151 2.84 -15.59 -7.40
CA TRP A 151 2.01 -15.99 -8.55
C TRP A 151 0.56 -15.50 -8.44
N ALA A 152 0.07 -15.29 -7.21
CA ALA A 152 -1.24 -14.69 -6.96
C ALA A 152 -1.40 -13.29 -7.58
N PHE A 153 -0.27 -12.58 -7.82
CA PHE A 153 -0.27 -11.27 -8.48
C PHE A 153 -0.20 -11.33 -10.01
N SER A 154 -0.27 -12.54 -10.61
CA SER A 154 -0.41 -12.65 -12.07
C SER A 154 -1.69 -11.96 -12.54
N PRO A 155 -1.70 -11.28 -13.72
CA PRO A 155 -2.92 -10.65 -14.25
C PRO A 155 -4.11 -11.59 -14.39
N SER A 156 -3.87 -12.90 -14.56
CA SER A 156 -4.91 -13.94 -14.55
C SER A 156 -5.04 -14.68 -13.21
N GLY A 157 -4.41 -14.16 -12.14
CA GLY A 157 -4.55 -14.71 -10.80
C GLY A 157 -5.98 -14.52 -10.27
N PRO A 158 -6.55 -15.52 -9.56
CA PRO A 158 -7.93 -15.44 -9.07
C PRO A 158 -8.25 -14.15 -8.33
N SER A 159 -7.39 -13.73 -7.39
CA SER A 159 -7.59 -12.51 -6.61
C SER A 159 -7.57 -11.25 -7.49
N ILE A 160 -6.72 -11.17 -8.52
CA ILE A 160 -6.67 -10.02 -9.42
C ILE A 160 -7.95 -9.95 -10.27
N VAL A 161 -8.38 -11.11 -10.81
CA VAL A 161 -9.62 -11.20 -11.62
C VAL A 161 -10.86 -10.86 -10.78
N GLU A 162 -10.90 -11.28 -9.53
CA GLU A 162 -11.98 -10.95 -8.59
C GLU A 162 -11.99 -9.46 -8.28
N LEU A 163 -10.85 -8.90 -7.85
CA LEU A 163 -10.72 -7.48 -7.53
C LEU A 163 -11.05 -6.55 -8.70
N ALA A 164 -10.79 -6.99 -9.94
CA ALA A 164 -11.15 -6.23 -11.13
C ALA A 164 -12.67 -6.03 -11.30
N LYS A 165 -13.50 -6.87 -10.67
CA LYS A 165 -14.96 -6.78 -10.71
C LYS A 165 -15.55 -5.84 -9.64
N LEU A 166 -14.79 -5.54 -8.60
CA LEU A 166 -15.20 -4.68 -7.49
C LEU A 166 -14.99 -3.21 -7.87
N LEU A 167 -15.88 -2.66 -8.70
CA LEU A 167 -15.74 -1.31 -9.24
C LEU A 167 -16.25 -0.23 -8.30
N GLU A 168 -17.27 -0.52 -7.52
CA GLU A 168 -17.96 0.46 -6.65
C GLU A 168 -17.03 1.10 -5.61
N VAL A 169 -16.05 0.36 -5.10
CA VAL A 169 -15.10 0.88 -4.11
C VAL A 169 -14.01 1.76 -4.71
N ASN A 170 -13.84 1.72 -6.03
CA ASN A 170 -12.72 2.42 -6.70
C ASN A 170 -12.81 3.94 -6.55
N GLU A 171 -14.03 4.51 -6.52
CA GLU A 171 -14.26 5.94 -6.32
C GLU A 171 -13.78 6.48 -4.96
N ARG A 172 -13.49 5.59 -4.00
CA ARG A 172 -12.91 5.91 -2.69
C ARG A 172 -11.40 5.67 -2.63
N ILE A 173 -10.76 5.30 -3.74
CA ILE A 173 -9.34 4.96 -3.82
C ILE A 173 -8.57 6.04 -4.59
N VAL A 174 -7.49 6.53 -3.98
CA VAL A 174 -6.46 7.31 -4.66
C VAL A 174 -5.27 6.39 -4.94
N SER A 175 -4.93 6.18 -6.22
CA SER A 175 -3.78 5.37 -6.62
C SER A 175 -2.59 6.26 -6.97
N VAL A 176 -1.49 6.10 -6.23
CA VAL A 176 -0.22 6.83 -6.45
C VAL A 176 0.83 5.85 -6.97
N TYR A 177 1.44 6.16 -8.09
CA TYR A 177 2.41 5.26 -8.72
C TYR A 177 3.49 5.98 -9.52
N ALA A 178 4.65 5.32 -9.65
CA ALA A 178 5.77 5.82 -10.43
C ALA A 178 5.57 5.61 -11.94
N ALA A 179 6.10 6.52 -12.75
CA ALA A 179 6.12 6.37 -14.22
C ALA A 179 6.91 5.14 -14.69
N PHE A 180 7.83 4.64 -13.85
CA PHE A 180 8.56 3.40 -14.05
C PHE A 180 8.59 2.61 -12.76
N ASP A 181 7.88 1.47 -12.74
CA ASP A 181 7.92 0.49 -11.66
C ASP A 181 8.54 -0.81 -12.17
N PRO A 182 9.69 -1.25 -11.61
CA PRO A 182 10.35 -2.47 -12.06
C PRO A 182 9.61 -3.75 -11.66
N HIS A 183 8.66 -3.67 -10.73
CA HIS A 183 7.87 -4.82 -10.25
C HIS A 183 6.49 -4.91 -10.93
N ILE A 184 5.95 -3.77 -11.36
CA ILE A 184 4.61 -3.69 -11.95
C ILE A 184 4.69 -3.01 -13.33
N PRO A 185 5.13 -3.73 -14.36
CA PRO A 185 5.27 -3.17 -15.70
C PRO A 185 3.93 -2.75 -16.34
N GLU A 186 2.82 -3.27 -15.83
CA GLU A 186 1.45 -2.86 -16.19
C GLU A 186 1.07 -1.49 -15.61
N GLY A 187 1.79 -1.03 -14.59
CA GLY A 187 1.45 0.15 -13.79
C GLY A 187 0.41 -0.15 -12.72
N SER A 188 0.12 0.88 -11.94
CA SER A 188 -0.84 0.79 -10.82
C SER A 188 -2.04 1.71 -11.02
N GLU A 189 -2.31 2.13 -12.26
CA GLU A 189 -3.52 2.88 -12.60
C GLU A 189 -4.77 2.05 -12.28
N LEU A 190 -5.75 2.68 -11.64
CA LEU A 190 -7.01 2.05 -11.28
C LEU A 190 -8.16 2.72 -12.03
N VAL A 191 -8.84 1.99 -12.88
CA VAL A 191 -10.03 2.47 -13.60
C VAL A 191 -11.15 2.78 -12.60
N GLY A 192 -11.76 3.97 -12.70
CA GLY A 192 -12.80 4.42 -11.77
C GLY A 192 -12.27 4.87 -10.40
N ALA A 193 -10.95 4.98 -10.21
CA ALA A 193 -10.39 5.55 -9.00
C ALA A 193 -10.85 7.00 -8.78
N ARG A 194 -10.99 7.42 -7.50
CA ARG A 194 -11.17 8.83 -7.13
C ARG A 194 -10.12 9.71 -7.79
N LYS A 195 -8.86 9.22 -7.83
CA LYS A 195 -7.74 9.89 -8.47
C LYS A 195 -6.63 8.92 -8.80
N ASN A 196 -6.00 9.08 -9.96
CA ASN A 196 -4.75 8.42 -10.31
C ASN A 196 -3.63 9.46 -10.35
N VAL A 197 -2.60 9.28 -9.53
CA VAL A 197 -1.46 10.20 -9.38
C VAL A 197 -0.21 9.51 -9.89
N ARG A 198 0.12 9.77 -11.15
CA ARG A 198 1.36 9.30 -11.75
C ARG A 198 2.49 10.26 -11.43
N ILE A 199 3.54 9.74 -10.81
CA ILE A 199 4.72 10.49 -10.42
C ILE A 199 5.85 10.24 -11.43
N GLU A 200 6.43 11.31 -12.00
CA GLU A 200 7.52 11.22 -13.00
C GLU A 200 8.86 10.83 -12.33
N THR A 201 8.86 9.67 -11.69
CA THR A 201 9.99 9.02 -11.04
C THR A 201 10.01 7.54 -11.38
N GLY A 202 10.99 6.81 -10.87
CA GLY A 202 11.02 5.35 -10.94
C GLY A 202 11.24 4.73 -9.59
N GLY A 203 10.66 3.55 -9.41
CA GLY A 203 10.79 2.72 -8.23
C GLY A 203 9.46 2.24 -7.69
N HIS A 204 9.50 1.11 -7.02
CA HIS A 204 8.36 0.48 -6.35
C HIS A 204 8.28 0.86 -4.87
N PHE A 205 9.43 0.96 -4.22
CA PHE A 205 9.57 1.18 -2.79
C PHE A 205 9.83 2.65 -2.44
N ARG A 206 10.76 3.29 -3.15
CA ARG A 206 11.19 4.66 -2.86
C ARG A 206 10.07 5.69 -3.03
N ILE A 207 9.06 5.38 -3.82
CA ILE A 207 7.88 6.22 -4.00
C ILE A 207 7.15 6.50 -2.67
N LEU A 208 7.25 5.61 -1.67
CA LEU A 208 6.69 5.84 -0.33
C LEU A 208 7.25 7.10 0.36
N ALA A 209 8.45 7.54 -0.01
CA ALA A 209 9.08 8.76 0.50
C ALA A 209 8.77 10.01 -0.34
N ASP A 210 7.96 9.91 -1.39
CA ASP A 210 7.62 11.08 -2.21
C ASP A 210 6.63 11.98 -1.46
N PRO A 211 6.88 13.31 -1.37
CA PRO A 211 6.02 14.21 -0.63
C PRO A 211 4.58 14.28 -1.16
N ARG A 212 4.35 13.91 -2.42
CA ARG A 212 2.99 13.84 -2.99
C ARG A 212 2.15 12.75 -2.36
N VAL A 213 2.75 11.66 -1.85
CA VAL A 213 2.04 10.62 -1.09
C VAL A 213 1.43 11.24 0.16
N LEU A 214 2.19 12.06 0.90
CA LEU A 214 1.68 12.77 2.09
C LEU A 214 0.59 13.78 1.74
N ALA A 215 0.73 14.49 0.62
CA ALA A 215 -0.26 15.46 0.17
C ALA A 215 -1.61 14.80 -0.17
N GLU A 216 -1.59 13.60 -0.77
CA GLU A 216 -2.84 12.88 -1.08
C GLU A 216 -3.54 12.34 0.18
N VAL A 217 -2.80 11.97 1.25
CA VAL A 217 -3.43 11.63 2.53
C VAL A 217 -4.14 12.84 3.13
N ALA A 218 -3.52 14.02 3.10
CA ALA A 218 -4.14 15.25 3.59
C ALA A 218 -5.48 15.52 2.89
N VAL A 219 -5.51 15.42 1.55
CA VAL A 219 -6.75 15.59 0.77
C VAL A 219 -7.83 14.57 1.15
N LEU A 220 -7.46 13.31 1.41
CA LEU A 220 -8.39 12.27 1.84
C LEU A 220 -8.92 12.51 3.26
N SER A 221 -8.18 13.23 4.09
CA SER A 221 -8.54 13.51 5.47
C SER A 221 -9.51 14.69 5.61
N GLU A 222 -9.52 15.60 4.64
CA GLU A 222 -10.37 16.79 4.63
C GLU A 222 -11.77 16.54 4.03
N GLY A 223 -11.95 15.45 3.31
CA GLY A 223 -13.17 15.11 2.55
C GLY A 223 -13.90 13.88 3.07
#